data_b87303083c4a0df5d3444f3e12aa6130
#
_entry.id   b87303083c4a0df5d3444f3e12aa6130
#
_cell.length_a   1.000
_cell.length_b   1.000
_cell.length_c   1.000
_cell.angle_alpha   90.00
_cell.angle_beta   90.00
_cell.angle_gamma   90.00
#
_symmetry.space_group_name_H-M   'P 1'
#
loop_
_entity.id
_entity.type
_entity.pdbx_description
1 polymer ?
#
loop_
_entity_poly.entity_id
_entity_poly.type
_entity_poly.pdbx_seq_one_letter_code
_entity_poly.pdbx_strand_id
1 'polypeptide(L)'
;MENTKFLTDRNIIPNIQVPDGCELVFNETTGRWVLRNCKGFSTKYLKKNTFVPHSKYEDVAIEPLFEDDADTTKTRKTKKNNKNLTTAKREKNDDFYTTIEDISKEMNHYNKFLKGKTIYCPCDKVFNEGRSEFVNYFTSLFHTLGLKKVIFTQYNPNGVGYKSEWELEKCGYKWEYNGEYEDNRFIDESEIDFYPLNGNGSFDSRECIEIMKESDIVITNPPFSKFGNFIEQLIKMDKKFILVGPENAITYKGIFPIIKENKMWLGFSKPSTFKIPIEYIDENNKSQFIKDGDVYQKFGNICWFTNLEHEKRVEKIPLYKKYNPDEYPHYDNYDAIEVGSYKDIPVDYDGVMGVPISYLQHHNPNQFQIVGAYNYSKDYNGKTWNAKLFGKYKYKRLLIKKVSN
;
A
#
# COMPACT_ATOMS: atom_id res chain seq x y z
N MET A 1 -15.21 -26.46 -19.70
CA MET A 1 -14.33 -27.37 -18.95
C MET A 1 -13.21 -28.01 -19.78
N GLU A 2 -13.23 -27.94 -21.11
CA GLU A 2 -12.18 -28.55 -21.94
C GLU A 2 -10.88 -27.74 -22.08
N ASN A 3 -10.92 -26.43 -21.91
CA ASN A 3 -9.78 -25.57 -22.24
C ASN A 3 -8.74 -25.39 -21.12
N THR A 4 -9.03 -25.79 -19.90
CA THR A 4 -8.06 -25.80 -18.79
C THR A 4 -7.13 -27.01 -18.80
N LYS A 5 -7.48 -28.06 -19.51
CA LYS A 5 -6.64 -29.27 -19.60
C LYS A 5 -5.30 -29.04 -20.32
N PHE A 6 -5.28 -28.12 -21.28
CA PHE A 6 -4.06 -27.87 -22.07
C PHE A 6 -2.90 -27.26 -21.28
N LEU A 7 -3.17 -26.59 -20.20
CA LEU A 7 -2.12 -26.00 -19.37
C LEU A 7 -1.74 -26.85 -18.16
N THR A 8 -2.53 -27.89 -17.86
CA THR A 8 -2.36 -28.73 -16.67
C THR A 8 -2.01 -30.19 -17.00
N ASP A 9 -1.95 -30.56 -18.25
CA ASP A 9 -1.53 -31.90 -18.66
C ASP A 9 -0.10 -31.86 -19.21
N ARG A 10 0.83 -32.51 -18.51
CA ARG A 10 2.25 -32.66 -18.93
C ARG A 10 2.43 -33.23 -20.31
N ASN A 11 1.52 -34.12 -20.73
CA ASN A 11 1.63 -34.82 -22.01
C ASN A 11 1.09 -33.99 -23.19
N ILE A 12 0.46 -32.87 -22.91
CA ILE A 12 -0.09 -31.97 -23.92
C ILE A 12 0.74 -30.70 -23.93
N ILE A 13 1.71 -30.60 -24.84
CA ILE A 13 2.49 -29.38 -25.04
C ILE A 13 1.56 -28.31 -25.63
N PRO A 14 1.34 -27.17 -24.94
CA PRO A 14 0.52 -26.08 -25.46
C PRO A 14 1.09 -25.59 -26.82
N ASN A 15 0.24 -25.46 -27.84
CA ASN A 15 0.64 -24.88 -29.11
C ASN A 15 0.76 -23.35 -28.99
N ILE A 16 1.81 -22.92 -28.33
CA ILE A 16 2.13 -21.49 -28.15
C ILE A 16 3.43 -21.15 -28.88
N GLN A 17 3.50 -19.97 -29.40
CA GLN A 17 4.75 -19.44 -29.93
C GLN A 17 5.56 -18.91 -28.74
N VAL A 18 6.63 -19.63 -28.38
CA VAL A 18 7.55 -19.25 -27.33
C VAL A 18 8.40 -18.06 -27.80
N PRO A 19 8.49 -16.96 -27.04
CA PRO A 19 9.33 -15.83 -27.41
C PRO A 19 10.82 -16.19 -27.51
N ASP A 20 11.59 -15.48 -28.32
CA ASP A 20 13.03 -15.64 -28.39
C ASP A 20 13.66 -15.41 -27.02
N GLY A 21 14.40 -16.40 -26.52
CA GLY A 21 15.02 -16.36 -25.20
C GLY A 21 14.13 -16.80 -24.04
N CYS A 22 12.88 -17.20 -24.32
CA CYS A 22 12.02 -17.89 -23.34
C CYS A 22 12.00 -19.39 -23.57
N GLU A 23 11.68 -20.13 -22.53
CA GLU A 23 11.44 -21.57 -22.57
C GLU A 23 10.05 -21.90 -22.05
N LEU A 24 9.36 -22.83 -22.71
CA LEU A 24 8.10 -23.38 -22.20
C LEU A 24 8.43 -24.65 -21.42
N VAL A 25 8.17 -24.63 -20.12
CA VAL A 25 8.51 -25.72 -19.20
C VAL A 25 7.26 -26.15 -18.44
N PHE A 26 7.10 -27.45 -18.21
CA PHE A 26 6.07 -27.94 -17.31
C PHE A 26 6.57 -27.86 -15.87
N ASN A 27 5.89 -27.09 -15.04
CA ASN A 27 6.22 -27.00 -13.62
C ASN A 27 5.52 -28.15 -12.88
N GLU A 28 6.31 -29.11 -12.40
CA GLU A 28 5.83 -30.30 -11.70
C GLU A 28 5.14 -29.95 -10.37
N THR A 29 5.61 -28.90 -9.68
CA THR A 29 5.06 -28.46 -8.39
C THR A 29 3.66 -27.87 -8.54
N THR A 30 3.44 -27.09 -9.59
CA THR A 30 2.15 -26.44 -9.85
C THR A 30 1.26 -27.23 -10.81
N GLY A 31 1.81 -28.26 -11.48
CA GLY A 31 1.12 -29.07 -12.48
C GLY A 31 0.72 -28.28 -13.74
N ARG A 32 1.51 -27.29 -14.16
CA ARG A 32 1.17 -26.39 -15.27
C ARG A 32 2.35 -26.10 -16.18
N TRP A 33 2.07 -25.80 -17.45
CA TRP A 33 3.04 -25.22 -18.37
C TRP A 33 3.26 -23.73 -18.10
N VAL A 34 4.52 -23.32 -18.04
CA VAL A 34 4.94 -21.94 -17.71
C VAL A 34 6.07 -21.51 -18.66
N LEU A 35 6.22 -20.20 -18.84
CA LEU A 35 7.35 -19.63 -19.57
C LEU A 35 8.46 -19.26 -18.57
N ARG A 36 9.71 -19.67 -18.89
CA ARG A 36 10.92 -19.34 -18.12
C ARG A 36 11.96 -18.63 -18.98
N ASN A 37 12.97 -18.08 -18.33
CA ASN A 37 14.12 -17.41 -18.96
C ASN A 37 13.76 -16.24 -19.89
N CYS A 38 12.61 -15.60 -19.68
CA CYS A 38 12.14 -14.51 -20.51
C CYS A 38 12.89 -13.21 -20.24
N LYS A 39 14.09 -13.05 -20.77
CA LYS A 39 14.83 -11.78 -20.69
C LYS A 39 14.16 -10.71 -21.56
N GLY A 40 13.71 -9.62 -20.95
CA GLY A 40 13.08 -8.52 -21.66
C GLY A 40 11.76 -8.93 -22.30
N PHE A 41 10.83 -9.41 -21.49
CA PHE A 41 9.54 -9.94 -21.92
C PHE A 41 8.82 -8.99 -22.88
N SER A 42 8.88 -9.32 -24.17
CA SER A 42 8.07 -8.70 -25.21
C SER A 42 6.93 -9.67 -25.54
N THR A 43 5.74 -9.25 -25.24
CA THR A 43 4.50 -10.01 -25.31
C THR A 43 4.01 -10.29 -26.74
N LYS A 44 4.81 -10.00 -27.76
CA LYS A 44 4.47 -10.20 -29.20
C LYS A 44 4.14 -11.63 -29.62
N TYR A 45 4.27 -12.62 -28.74
CA TYR A 45 4.47 -14.01 -29.16
C TYR A 45 3.40 -15.02 -28.78
N LEU A 46 2.45 -14.67 -27.92
CA LEU A 46 1.38 -15.62 -27.62
C LEU A 46 0.20 -15.42 -28.58
N LYS A 47 -0.02 -16.41 -29.43
CA LYS A 47 -1.15 -16.36 -30.37
C LYS A 47 -2.47 -16.59 -29.65
N LYS A 48 -3.51 -15.91 -30.16
CA LYS A 48 -4.91 -15.85 -29.73
C LYS A 48 -5.56 -17.19 -29.32
N ASN A 49 -5.02 -18.32 -29.76
CA ASN A 49 -5.65 -19.64 -29.63
C ASN A 49 -5.11 -20.48 -28.48
N THR A 50 -4.20 -19.95 -27.67
CA THR A 50 -3.48 -20.72 -26.64
C THR A 50 -3.95 -20.49 -25.23
N PHE A 51 -4.52 -19.33 -24.96
CA PHE A 51 -5.15 -19.02 -23.67
C PHE A 51 -6.63 -18.76 -23.91
N VAL A 52 -7.48 -19.72 -23.55
CA VAL A 52 -8.92 -19.51 -23.62
C VAL A 52 -9.35 -18.80 -22.33
N PRO A 53 -10.02 -17.66 -22.44
CA PRO A 53 -10.56 -16.98 -21.27
C PRO A 53 -11.49 -17.92 -20.52
N HIS A 54 -11.39 -17.94 -19.20
CA HIS A 54 -12.32 -18.69 -18.38
C HIS A 54 -13.73 -18.12 -18.57
N SER A 55 -14.59 -18.81 -19.32
CA SER A 55 -15.98 -18.42 -19.63
C SER A 55 -16.94 -18.43 -18.41
N LYS A 56 -16.43 -18.41 -17.20
CA LYS A 56 -17.21 -18.41 -15.96
C LYS A 56 -17.66 -17.04 -15.48
N TYR A 57 -17.33 -15.98 -16.21
CA TYR A 57 -17.63 -14.63 -15.77
C TYR A 57 -18.50 -13.95 -16.82
N GLU A 58 -19.81 -14.22 -16.74
CA GLU A 58 -20.81 -13.42 -17.43
C GLU A 58 -20.73 -11.95 -16.96
N ASP A 59 -20.93 -11.02 -17.88
CA ASP A 59 -20.92 -9.57 -17.65
C ASP A 59 -21.93 -9.19 -16.56
N VAL A 60 -21.49 -9.10 -15.32
CA VAL A 60 -22.17 -8.30 -14.32
C VAL A 60 -21.50 -6.94 -14.38
N ALA A 61 -22.20 -5.96 -14.91
CA ALA A 61 -21.82 -4.57 -14.79
C ALA A 61 -21.60 -4.27 -13.30
N ILE A 62 -20.35 -4.13 -12.90
CA ILE A 62 -20.02 -3.62 -11.58
C ILE A 62 -20.22 -2.12 -11.72
N GLU A 63 -21.32 -1.60 -11.16
CA GLU A 63 -21.40 -0.17 -10.89
C GLU A 63 -20.15 0.20 -10.11
N PRO A 64 -19.44 1.27 -10.48
CA PRO A 64 -18.29 1.72 -9.72
C PRO A 64 -18.76 1.91 -8.29
N LEU A 65 -18.15 1.19 -7.36
CA LEU A 65 -18.50 1.21 -5.93
C LEU A 65 -18.27 2.58 -5.29
N PHE A 66 -17.77 3.54 -6.05
CA PHE A 66 -17.50 4.91 -5.62
C PHE A 66 -17.74 5.87 -6.79
N GLU A 67 -18.63 6.83 -6.60
CA GLU A 67 -18.57 8.08 -7.34
C GLU A 67 -17.27 8.78 -6.96
N ASP A 68 -16.47 9.16 -7.95
CA ASP A 68 -15.34 10.07 -7.74
C ASP A 68 -15.91 11.34 -7.10
N ASP A 69 -15.74 11.50 -5.79
CA ASP A 69 -15.90 12.78 -5.13
C ASP A 69 -14.82 13.72 -5.71
N ALA A 70 -15.12 14.23 -6.88
CA ALA A 70 -14.40 15.34 -7.49
C ALA A 70 -14.48 16.47 -6.49
N ASP A 71 -13.35 16.76 -5.87
CA ASP A 71 -13.14 17.89 -4.98
C ASP A 71 -13.64 19.17 -5.67
N THR A 72 -14.88 19.58 -5.35
CA THR A 72 -15.46 20.84 -5.79
C THR A 72 -14.83 21.99 -5.02
N THR A 73 -13.54 22.20 -5.23
CA THR A 73 -12.90 23.46 -4.93
C THR A 73 -13.23 24.46 -6.04
N LYS A 74 -14.04 25.45 -5.66
CA LYS A 74 -14.40 26.62 -6.47
C LYS A 74 -13.21 27.15 -7.25
N THR A 75 -13.35 27.13 -8.56
CA THR A 75 -12.48 27.70 -9.57
C THR A 75 -12.08 29.14 -9.25
N ARG A 76 -10.84 29.34 -8.84
CA ARG A 76 -10.11 30.56 -9.19
C ARG A 76 -9.57 30.38 -10.61
N LYS A 77 -10.03 31.22 -11.52
CA LYS A 77 -9.51 31.32 -12.89
C LYS A 77 -8.00 31.55 -12.85
N THR A 78 -7.21 30.51 -13.08
CA THR A 78 -5.78 30.61 -13.38
C THR A 78 -5.48 29.81 -14.65
N LYS A 79 -4.93 30.53 -15.60
CA LYS A 79 -4.31 30.17 -16.88
C LYS A 79 -4.20 28.67 -17.22
N LYS A 80 -4.82 28.33 -18.36
CA LYS A 80 -4.63 27.10 -19.13
C LYS A 80 -3.15 26.84 -19.43
N ASN A 81 -2.42 26.12 -18.59
CA ASN A 81 -1.10 25.55 -19.00
C ASN A 81 -0.46 24.57 -18.00
N ASN A 82 -1.19 23.85 -17.14
CA ASN A 82 -0.51 22.94 -16.23
C ASN A 82 -1.24 21.62 -15.88
N LYS A 83 -2.26 21.20 -16.60
CA LYS A 83 -2.88 19.89 -16.32
C LYS A 83 -1.90 18.73 -16.55
N ASN A 84 -1.14 18.75 -17.64
CA ASN A 84 -0.18 17.68 -17.96
C ASN A 84 1.00 17.61 -16.98
N LEU A 85 1.48 18.78 -16.50
CA LEU A 85 2.58 18.82 -15.49
C LEU A 85 2.12 18.34 -14.10
N THR A 86 0.87 18.57 -13.76
CA THR A 86 0.32 18.15 -12.46
C THR A 86 0.03 16.65 -12.45
N THR A 87 -0.44 16.09 -13.58
CA THR A 87 -0.63 14.64 -13.77
C THR A 87 0.71 13.92 -13.78
N ALA A 88 1.67 14.38 -14.57
CA ALA A 88 3.04 13.84 -14.58
C ALA A 88 3.75 13.94 -13.23
N LYS A 89 3.51 14.99 -12.43
CA LYS A 89 4.01 15.09 -11.05
C LYS A 89 3.30 14.13 -10.09
N ARG A 90 2.03 13.80 -10.30
CA ARG A 90 1.29 12.81 -9.50
C ARG A 90 1.76 11.39 -9.83
N GLU A 91 1.93 11.06 -11.10
CA GLU A 91 2.48 9.78 -11.55
C GLU A 91 3.91 9.56 -11.06
N LYS A 92 4.77 10.60 -11.09
CA LYS A 92 6.12 10.55 -10.50
C LYS A 92 6.17 10.28 -8.99
N ASN A 93 5.09 10.52 -8.25
CA ASN A 93 5.05 10.28 -6.80
C ASN A 93 4.58 8.87 -6.42
N ASP A 94 4.28 8.01 -7.38
CA ASP A 94 3.82 6.64 -7.13
C ASP A 94 4.91 5.58 -7.37
N ASP A 95 6.09 5.97 -7.90
CA ASP A 95 7.21 5.05 -8.21
C ASP A 95 8.30 5.07 -7.12
N PHE A 96 7.92 4.84 -5.87
CA PHE A 96 8.83 4.73 -4.73
C PHE A 96 8.87 3.31 -4.21
N TYR A 97 10.04 2.70 -4.23
CA TYR A 97 10.24 1.31 -3.79
C TYR A 97 10.80 1.29 -2.37
N THR A 98 10.10 0.63 -1.46
CA THR A 98 10.51 0.48 -0.06
C THR A 98 11.75 -0.40 0.02
N THR A 99 12.74 -0.01 0.82
CA THR A 99 13.98 -0.80 0.98
C THR A 99 13.75 -2.04 1.83
N ILE A 100 14.58 -3.07 1.61
CA ILE A 100 14.50 -4.33 2.37
C ILE A 100 14.78 -4.10 3.87
N GLU A 101 15.62 -3.14 4.20
CA GLU A 101 15.92 -2.76 5.59
C GLU A 101 14.67 -2.19 6.30
N ASP A 102 13.93 -1.29 5.63
CA ASP A 102 12.70 -0.72 6.20
C ASP A 102 11.59 -1.77 6.29
N ILE A 103 11.49 -2.70 5.31
CA ILE A 103 10.57 -3.84 5.35
C ILE A 103 10.93 -4.75 6.53
N SER A 104 12.18 -5.17 6.63
CA SER A 104 12.66 -6.09 7.67
C SER A 104 12.44 -5.52 9.07
N LYS A 105 12.76 -4.22 9.25
CA LYS A 105 12.57 -3.52 10.52
C LYS A 105 11.10 -3.52 10.96
N GLU A 106 10.18 -3.36 10.05
CA GLU A 106 8.75 -3.36 10.37
C GLU A 106 8.22 -4.79 10.59
N MET A 107 8.49 -5.69 9.65
CA MET A 107 7.91 -7.05 9.64
C MET A 107 8.30 -7.88 10.86
N ASN A 108 9.47 -7.65 11.47
CA ASN A 108 9.92 -8.37 12.66
C ASN A 108 8.92 -8.29 13.84
N HIS A 109 8.08 -7.26 13.88
CA HIS A 109 7.07 -7.09 14.93
C HIS A 109 5.78 -7.90 14.68
N TYR A 110 5.67 -8.54 13.51
CA TYR A 110 4.46 -9.26 13.09
C TYR A 110 4.67 -10.75 12.83
N ASN A 111 5.86 -11.31 13.06
CA ASN A 111 6.21 -12.70 12.76
C ASN A 111 5.17 -13.71 13.29
N LYS A 112 4.61 -13.47 14.49
CA LYS A 112 3.58 -14.32 15.09
C LYS A 112 2.28 -14.41 14.27
N PHE A 113 1.99 -13.40 13.45
CA PHE A 113 0.80 -13.36 12.60
C PHE A 113 1.04 -13.96 11.22
N LEU A 114 2.29 -14.13 10.79
CA LEU A 114 2.65 -14.59 9.45
C LEU A 114 2.68 -16.11 9.33
N LYS A 115 2.98 -16.83 10.42
CA LYS A 115 3.14 -18.29 10.41
C LYS A 115 1.90 -19.02 9.91
N GLY A 116 2.06 -19.86 8.89
CA GLY A 116 1.00 -20.64 8.25
C GLY A 116 0.04 -19.82 7.39
N LYS A 117 0.39 -18.57 7.07
CA LYS A 117 -0.48 -17.62 6.34
C LYS A 117 -0.15 -17.51 4.86
N THR A 118 -1.18 -17.19 4.09
CA THR A 118 -1.07 -16.75 2.70
C THR A 118 -0.97 -15.24 2.68
N ILE A 119 0.17 -14.72 2.21
CA ILE A 119 0.44 -13.29 2.05
C ILE A 119 0.12 -12.87 0.62
N TYR A 120 -0.50 -11.71 0.45
CA TYR A 120 -0.77 -11.12 -0.86
C TYR A 120 -0.14 -9.74 -0.99
N CYS A 121 0.65 -9.56 -2.05
CA CYS A 121 1.35 -8.33 -2.40
C CYS A 121 0.82 -7.83 -3.77
N PRO A 122 -0.28 -7.04 -3.80
CA PRO A 122 -1.00 -6.71 -5.04
C PRO A 122 -0.37 -5.63 -5.91
N CYS A 123 0.63 -4.91 -5.40
CA CYS A 123 1.23 -3.77 -6.11
C CYS A 123 2.74 -3.92 -6.29
N ASP A 124 3.24 -5.16 -6.19
CA ASP A 124 4.66 -5.44 -6.11
C ASP A 124 5.18 -6.03 -7.41
N LYS A 125 6.13 -5.31 -8.02
CA LYS A 125 6.77 -5.69 -9.26
C LYS A 125 7.69 -6.89 -9.04
N VAL A 126 7.47 -7.96 -9.78
CA VAL A 126 8.16 -9.24 -9.58
C VAL A 126 9.42 -9.34 -10.44
N PHE A 127 9.38 -8.83 -11.65
CA PHE A 127 10.46 -8.94 -12.64
C PHE A 127 10.68 -7.61 -13.38
N ASN A 128 11.76 -7.54 -14.14
CA ASN A 128 12.33 -6.37 -14.78
C ASN A 128 12.97 -5.37 -13.78
N GLU A 129 13.62 -4.37 -14.32
CA GLU A 129 14.22 -3.29 -13.51
C GLU A 129 13.20 -2.73 -12.50
N GLY A 130 13.63 -2.61 -11.25
CA GLY A 130 12.78 -2.13 -10.15
C GLY A 130 11.93 -3.22 -9.48
N ARG A 131 12.40 -4.47 -9.45
CA ARG A 131 11.81 -5.54 -8.64
C ARG A 131 11.59 -5.07 -7.21
N SER A 132 10.39 -5.34 -6.67
CA SER A 132 10.03 -4.96 -5.31
C SER A 132 10.82 -5.73 -4.26
N GLU A 133 11.31 -5.05 -3.23
CA GLU A 133 11.98 -5.67 -2.10
C GLU A 133 11.04 -6.51 -1.23
N PHE A 134 9.72 -6.37 -1.34
CA PHE A 134 8.77 -7.31 -0.73
C PHE A 134 8.89 -8.71 -1.33
N VAL A 135 9.15 -8.80 -2.64
CA VAL A 135 9.43 -10.08 -3.30
C VAL A 135 10.66 -10.73 -2.68
N ASN A 136 11.77 -9.98 -2.62
CA ASN A 136 13.03 -10.45 -2.05
C ASN A 136 12.87 -10.85 -0.58
N TYR A 137 12.19 -10.03 0.23
CA TYR A 137 11.97 -10.29 1.64
C TYR A 137 11.19 -11.59 1.89
N PHE A 138 10.02 -11.74 1.26
CA PHE A 138 9.17 -12.88 1.54
C PHE A 138 9.70 -14.18 0.95
N THR A 139 10.41 -14.15 -0.17
CA THR A 139 11.00 -15.38 -0.74
C THR A 139 12.22 -15.83 0.03
N SER A 140 13.13 -14.90 0.37
CA SER A 140 14.35 -15.24 1.12
C SER A 140 14.11 -15.67 2.57
N LEU A 141 12.97 -15.31 3.15
CA LEU A 141 12.63 -15.65 4.54
C LEU A 141 11.41 -16.58 4.65
N PHE A 142 10.96 -17.16 3.54
CA PHE A 142 9.74 -17.94 3.46
C PHE A 142 9.63 -19.01 4.56
N HIS A 143 10.64 -19.87 4.66
CA HIS A 143 10.68 -20.96 5.64
C HIS A 143 10.90 -20.43 7.06
N THR A 144 11.75 -19.42 7.25
CA THR A 144 11.99 -18.79 8.55
C THR A 144 10.71 -18.17 9.11
N LEU A 145 9.91 -17.51 8.29
CA LEU A 145 8.61 -16.94 8.66
C LEU A 145 7.52 -18.01 8.76
N GLY A 146 7.78 -19.22 8.26
CA GLY A 146 6.82 -20.32 8.23
C GLY A 146 5.57 -20.02 7.41
N LEU A 147 5.73 -19.32 6.29
CA LEU A 147 4.62 -18.95 5.41
C LEU A 147 3.99 -20.18 4.74
N LYS A 148 2.70 -20.08 4.44
CA LYS A 148 2.01 -21.09 3.64
C LYS A 148 2.17 -20.80 2.14
N LYS A 149 2.04 -19.54 1.74
CA LYS A 149 2.10 -19.09 0.36
C LYS A 149 2.34 -17.58 0.32
N VAL A 150 3.02 -17.10 -0.71
CA VAL A 150 3.04 -15.67 -1.06
C VAL A 150 2.53 -15.50 -2.49
N ILE A 151 1.65 -14.53 -2.70
CA ILE A 151 1.09 -14.21 -4.00
C ILE A 151 1.47 -12.77 -4.33
N PHE A 152 2.02 -12.57 -5.51
CA PHE A 152 2.34 -11.25 -6.04
C PHE A 152 1.49 -11.00 -7.29
N THR A 153 1.01 -9.79 -7.46
CA THR A 153 0.44 -9.36 -8.73
C THR A 153 1.08 -8.06 -9.19
N GLN A 154 1.41 -8.03 -10.47
CA GLN A 154 2.04 -6.89 -11.11
C GLN A 154 1.04 -6.20 -12.04
N TYR A 155 0.85 -4.89 -11.82
CA TYR A 155 0.03 -4.03 -12.65
C TYR A 155 0.73 -3.72 -13.97
N ASN A 156 -0.02 -3.75 -15.07
CA ASN A 156 0.41 -3.29 -16.37
C ASN A 156 -0.32 -1.98 -16.73
N PRO A 157 0.36 -0.82 -16.72
CA PRO A 157 -0.26 0.48 -16.98
C PRO A 157 -0.81 0.63 -18.41
N ASN A 158 -0.24 -0.12 -19.37
CA ASN A 158 -0.72 -0.18 -20.74
C ASN A 158 -1.84 -1.21 -20.93
N GLY A 159 -2.20 -1.89 -19.84
CA GLY A 159 -3.23 -2.91 -19.85
C GLY A 159 -4.60 -2.29 -20.05
N VAL A 160 -5.29 -2.74 -21.08
CA VAL A 160 -6.73 -2.56 -21.19
C VAL A 160 -7.38 -3.72 -20.43
N GLY A 161 -8.21 -3.42 -19.45
CA GLY A 161 -9.04 -4.42 -18.81
C GLY A 161 -9.74 -5.30 -19.84
N TYR A 162 -10.13 -6.49 -19.45
CA TYR A 162 -10.75 -7.52 -20.26
C TYR A 162 -11.64 -6.96 -21.38
N LYS A 163 -11.16 -7.00 -22.59
CA LYS A 163 -11.92 -6.85 -23.82
C LYS A 163 -11.52 -7.99 -24.72
N SER A 164 -12.46 -8.66 -25.27
CA SER A 164 -12.54 -9.84 -26.14
C SER A 164 -11.31 -10.32 -26.95
N GLU A 165 -10.17 -9.69 -26.91
CA GLU A 165 -8.91 -10.07 -27.56
C GLU A 165 -7.78 -10.11 -26.54
N TRP A 166 -7.32 -11.31 -26.27
CA TRP A 166 -6.20 -11.59 -25.39
C TRP A 166 -4.87 -11.19 -26.06
N GLU A 167 -4.34 -10.07 -25.67
CA GLU A 167 -2.95 -9.72 -25.93
C GLU A 167 -2.24 -9.71 -24.56
N LEU A 168 -1.25 -10.56 -24.37
CA LEU A 168 -0.46 -10.62 -23.13
C LEU A 168 0.19 -9.27 -22.81
N GLU A 169 0.49 -8.46 -23.82
CA GLU A 169 0.97 -7.09 -23.67
C GLU A 169 0.05 -6.20 -22.84
N LYS A 170 -1.20 -6.62 -22.68
CA LYS A 170 -2.25 -5.84 -22.03
C LYS A 170 -2.74 -6.47 -20.73
N CYS A 171 -2.05 -7.51 -20.25
CA CYS A 171 -2.40 -8.18 -19.00
C CYS A 171 -1.51 -7.74 -17.86
N GLY A 172 -2.03 -7.86 -16.65
CA GLY A 172 -1.22 -7.97 -15.45
C GLY A 172 -0.68 -9.38 -15.29
N TYR A 173 0.18 -9.57 -14.31
CA TYR A 173 0.79 -10.86 -14.05
C TYR A 173 0.63 -11.25 -12.58
N LYS A 174 0.53 -12.56 -12.35
CA LYS A 174 0.52 -13.16 -11.02
C LYS A 174 1.68 -14.14 -10.89
N TRP A 175 2.34 -14.12 -9.74
CA TRP A 175 3.26 -15.16 -9.30
C TRP A 175 2.82 -15.68 -7.92
N GLU A 176 2.91 -16.99 -7.75
CA GLU A 176 2.68 -17.65 -6.46
C GLU A 176 3.95 -18.39 -6.06
N TYR A 177 4.41 -18.16 -4.83
CA TYR A 177 5.54 -18.86 -4.24
C TYR A 177 5.08 -19.67 -3.04
N ASN A 178 5.36 -20.98 -3.05
CA ASN A 178 4.96 -21.94 -2.03
C ASN A 178 6.17 -22.55 -1.28
N GLY A 179 7.35 -21.93 -1.43
CA GLY A 179 8.57 -22.44 -0.81
C GLY A 179 9.16 -23.64 -1.56
N GLU A 180 9.22 -23.56 -2.89
CA GLU A 180 9.73 -24.64 -3.75
C GLU A 180 11.20 -24.94 -3.50
N TYR A 181 11.95 -24.01 -2.90
CA TYR A 181 13.36 -24.19 -2.55
C TYR A 181 13.49 -24.37 -1.03
N GLU A 182 14.26 -25.39 -0.61
CA GLU A 182 14.43 -25.72 0.82
C GLU A 182 15.26 -24.68 1.60
N ASP A 183 16.12 -23.93 0.89
CA ASP A 183 16.97 -22.88 1.46
C ASP A 183 16.33 -21.49 1.35
N ASN A 184 16.58 -20.65 2.36
CA ASN A 184 16.22 -19.26 2.33
C ASN A 184 17.19 -18.51 1.42
N ARG A 185 16.77 -18.15 0.21
CA ARG A 185 17.59 -17.41 -0.76
C ARG A 185 16.78 -16.44 -1.59
N PHE A 186 17.47 -15.52 -2.21
CA PHE A 186 16.87 -14.71 -3.26
C PHE A 186 16.57 -15.58 -4.49
N ILE A 187 15.35 -15.47 -4.99
CA ILE A 187 14.92 -16.17 -6.21
C ILE A 187 15.34 -15.35 -7.43
N ASP A 188 16.03 -15.95 -8.37
CA ASP A 188 16.38 -15.31 -9.63
C ASP A 188 15.13 -15.13 -10.51
N GLU A 189 15.11 -14.07 -11.34
CA GLU A 189 13.97 -13.83 -12.24
C GLU A 189 13.71 -14.97 -13.21
N SER A 190 14.75 -15.70 -13.62
CA SER A 190 14.65 -16.86 -14.49
C SER A 190 13.97 -18.07 -13.85
N GLU A 191 13.83 -18.07 -12.53
CA GLU A 191 13.19 -19.14 -11.74
C GLU A 191 11.71 -18.83 -11.42
N ILE A 192 11.20 -17.68 -11.87
CA ILE A 192 9.84 -17.24 -11.58
C ILE A 192 8.88 -17.74 -12.64
N ASP A 193 7.95 -18.58 -12.22
CA ASP A 193 6.82 -19.01 -13.04
C ASP A 193 5.66 -18.02 -12.85
N PHE A 194 5.42 -17.17 -13.82
CA PHE A 194 4.33 -16.20 -13.74
C PHE A 194 3.13 -16.57 -14.61
N TYR A 195 1.96 -16.14 -14.19
CA TYR A 195 0.70 -16.38 -14.88
C TYR A 195 0.08 -15.05 -15.31
N PRO A 196 -0.37 -14.94 -16.57
CA PRO A 196 -1.12 -13.77 -17.01
C PRO A 196 -2.48 -13.72 -16.30
N LEU A 197 -2.87 -12.52 -15.91
CA LEU A 197 -4.20 -12.23 -15.37
C LEU A 197 -5.17 -11.91 -16.53
N ASN A 198 -6.48 -12.12 -16.34
CA ASN A 198 -7.49 -11.73 -17.32
C ASN A 198 -7.64 -10.22 -17.47
N GLY A 199 -7.19 -9.45 -16.49
CA GLY A 199 -7.18 -8.00 -16.48
C GLY A 199 -5.77 -7.42 -16.48
N ASN A 200 -5.69 -6.12 -16.24
CA ASN A 200 -4.42 -5.39 -16.20
C ASN A 200 -3.65 -5.56 -14.87
N GLY A 201 -4.14 -6.37 -13.93
CA GLY A 201 -3.51 -6.59 -12.63
C GLY A 201 -3.70 -5.44 -11.63
N SER A 202 -4.61 -4.50 -11.89
CA SER A 202 -4.98 -3.50 -10.89
C SER A 202 -5.56 -4.17 -9.65
N PHE A 203 -5.19 -3.71 -8.46
CA PHE A 203 -5.65 -4.29 -7.20
C PHE A 203 -7.19 -4.25 -7.04
N ASP A 204 -7.86 -3.36 -7.75
CA ASP A 204 -9.32 -3.22 -7.82
C ASP A 204 -9.97 -4.04 -8.94
N SER A 205 -9.18 -4.77 -9.73
CA SER A 205 -9.71 -5.71 -10.71
C SER A 205 -10.40 -6.89 -10.03
N ARG A 206 -11.42 -7.44 -10.68
CA ARG A 206 -12.18 -8.59 -10.13
C ARG A 206 -11.28 -9.74 -9.72
N GLU A 207 -10.30 -10.07 -10.54
CA GLU A 207 -9.39 -11.19 -10.29
C GLU A 207 -8.47 -10.92 -9.09
N CYS A 208 -7.91 -9.71 -8.98
CA CYS A 208 -7.12 -9.31 -7.82
C CYS A 208 -7.95 -9.25 -6.54
N ILE A 209 -9.23 -8.87 -6.63
CA ILE A 209 -10.18 -8.91 -5.51
C ILE A 209 -10.40 -10.36 -5.04
N GLU A 210 -10.57 -11.31 -5.95
CA GLU A 210 -10.73 -12.73 -5.57
C GLU A 210 -9.45 -13.27 -4.91
N ILE A 211 -8.27 -12.97 -5.46
CA ILE A 211 -6.99 -13.32 -4.83
C ILE A 211 -6.89 -12.70 -3.43
N MET A 212 -7.31 -11.44 -3.28
CA MET A 212 -7.33 -10.76 -1.99
C MET A 212 -8.26 -11.44 -0.99
N LYS A 213 -9.45 -11.91 -1.42
CA LYS A 213 -10.38 -12.65 -0.56
C LYS A 213 -9.78 -13.96 -0.05
N GLU A 214 -9.04 -14.67 -0.88
CA GLU A 214 -8.42 -15.95 -0.55
C GLU A 214 -7.17 -15.81 0.31
N SER A 215 -6.52 -14.65 0.32
CA SER A 215 -5.33 -14.38 1.15
C SER A 215 -5.70 -14.12 2.61
N ASP A 216 -4.76 -14.36 3.52
CA ASP A 216 -4.94 -14.05 4.95
C ASP A 216 -4.55 -12.59 5.25
N ILE A 217 -3.43 -12.12 4.70
CA ILE A 217 -2.85 -10.81 5.01
C ILE A 217 -2.39 -10.14 3.71
N VAL A 218 -2.72 -8.86 3.55
CA VAL A 218 -2.24 -8.02 2.44
C VAL A 218 -1.08 -7.16 2.90
N ILE A 219 0.07 -7.27 2.24
CA ILE A 219 1.29 -6.53 2.59
C ILE A 219 1.88 -5.95 1.32
N THR A 220 1.95 -4.62 1.20
CA THR A 220 2.40 -3.97 -0.04
C THR A 220 2.67 -2.48 0.14
N ASN A 221 3.31 -1.88 -0.86
CA ASN A 221 3.40 -0.43 -1.04
C ASN A 221 2.47 -0.01 -2.20
N PRO A 222 1.21 0.33 -1.93
CA PRO A 222 0.25 0.68 -2.97
C PRO A 222 0.52 2.09 -3.53
N PRO A 223 0.05 2.41 -4.75
CA PRO A 223 0.08 3.76 -5.30
C PRO A 223 -0.59 4.76 -4.35
N PHE A 224 0.13 5.83 -3.97
CA PHE A 224 -0.39 6.81 -2.99
C PHE A 224 -1.61 7.56 -3.47
N SER A 225 -1.76 7.74 -4.78
CA SER A 225 -2.94 8.34 -5.40
C SER A 225 -4.22 7.54 -5.14
N LYS A 226 -4.11 6.21 -4.98
CA LYS A 226 -5.23 5.28 -4.74
C LYS A 226 -5.29 4.74 -3.29
N PHE A 227 -4.43 5.23 -2.40
CA PHE A 227 -4.29 4.71 -1.04
C PHE A 227 -5.60 4.69 -0.25
N GLY A 228 -6.41 5.75 -0.34
CA GLY A 228 -7.69 5.84 0.36
C GLY A 228 -8.66 4.73 -0.06
N ASN A 229 -8.86 4.57 -1.36
CA ASN A 229 -9.75 3.56 -1.93
C ASN A 229 -9.29 2.14 -1.57
N PHE A 230 -7.97 1.92 -1.57
CA PHE A 230 -7.40 0.62 -1.21
C PHE A 230 -7.67 0.24 0.25
N ILE A 231 -7.45 1.18 1.19
CA ILE A 231 -7.78 0.97 2.61
C ILE A 231 -9.26 0.66 2.80
N GLU A 232 -10.15 1.44 2.19
CA GLU A 232 -11.59 1.24 2.30
C GLU A 232 -12.00 -0.15 1.80
N GLN A 233 -11.40 -0.62 0.71
CA GLN A 233 -11.62 -1.95 0.17
C GLN A 233 -11.18 -3.04 1.17
N LEU A 234 -9.99 -2.93 1.75
CA LEU A 234 -9.48 -3.89 2.74
C LEU A 234 -10.36 -3.95 4.00
N ILE A 235 -10.80 -2.80 4.49
CA ILE A 235 -11.70 -2.73 5.66
C ILE A 235 -13.07 -3.35 5.36
N LYS A 236 -13.65 -3.09 4.18
CA LYS A 236 -14.93 -3.73 3.76
C LYS A 236 -14.82 -5.24 3.66
N MET A 237 -13.66 -5.75 3.30
CA MET A 237 -13.39 -7.18 3.19
C MET A 237 -12.90 -7.82 4.49
N ASP A 238 -12.82 -7.06 5.59
CA ASP A 238 -12.24 -7.47 6.88
C ASP A 238 -10.84 -8.09 6.75
N LYS A 239 -10.01 -7.54 5.86
CA LYS A 239 -8.66 -8.05 5.62
C LYS A 239 -7.68 -7.53 6.65
N LYS A 240 -6.75 -8.41 7.03
CA LYS A 240 -5.54 -8.00 7.75
C LYS A 240 -4.55 -7.42 6.76
N PHE A 241 -3.85 -6.36 7.17
CA PHE A 241 -2.92 -5.69 6.26
C PHE A 241 -1.77 -4.96 6.96
N ILE A 242 -0.68 -4.78 6.21
CA ILE A 242 0.44 -3.87 6.52
C ILE A 242 0.78 -3.13 5.23
N LEU A 243 0.61 -1.82 5.21
CA LEU A 243 0.75 -1.00 4.01
C LEU A 243 1.69 0.18 4.23
N VAL A 244 2.45 0.52 3.20
CA VAL A 244 3.16 1.80 3.14
C VAL A 244 2.23 2.87 2.60
N GLY A 245 2.19 4.04 3.23
CA GLY A 245 1.31 5.12 2.76
C GLY A 245 1.72 6.50 3.27
N PRO A 246 1.14 7.57 2.67
CA PRO A 246 1.47 8.94 3.05
C PRO A 246 0.88 9.28 4.43
N GLU A 247 1.68 9.87 5.31
CA GLU A 247 1.25 10.30 6.66
C GLU A 247 0.02 11.22 6.62
N ASN A 248 -0.12 11.99 5.54
CA ASN A 248 -1.27 12.86 5.34
C ASN A 248 -2.61 12.12 5.22
N ALA A 249 -2.58 10.82 4.87
CA ALA A 249 -3.78 9.99 4.77
C ALA A 249 -4.52 9.86 6.10
N ILE A 250 -3.85 10.04 7.24
CA ILE A 250 -4.45 10.08 8.58
C ILE A 250 -5.67 11.02 8.63
N THR A 251 -5.66 12.09 7.85
CA THR A 251 -6.73 13.11 7.84
C THR A 251 -7.67 13.02 6.63
N TYR A 252 -7.56 11.98 5.79
CA TYR A 252 -8.51 11.80 4.69
C TYR A 252 -9.89 11.41 5.22
N LYS A 253 -10.96 11.88 4.55
CA LYS A 253 -12.35 11.66 4.98
C LYS A 253 -12.68 10.17 5.18
N GLY A 254 -12.26 9.31 4.25
CA GLY A 254 -12.50 7.86 4.33
C GLY A 254 -11.58 7.14 5.33
N ILE A 255 -10.42 7.70 5.64
CA ILE A 255 -9.39 7.06 6.48
C ILE A 255 -9.55 7.41 7.96
N PHE A 256 -9.77 8.69 8.27
CA PHE A 256 -9.82 9.13 9.67
C PHE A 256 -10.87 8.41 10.53
N PRO A 257 -12.12 8.14 10.06
CA PRO A 257 -13.08 7.35 10.83
C PRO A 257 -12.56 5.96 11.21
N ILE A 258 -11.85 5.29 10.31
CA ILE A 258 -11.28 3.95 10.52
C ILE A 258 -10.24 4.00 11.66
N ILE A 259 -9.38 5.03 11.67
CA ILE A 259 -8.40 5.27 12.75
C ILE A 259 -9.10 5.58 14.06
N LYS A 260 -10.08 6.49 14.05
CA LYS A 260 -10.85 6.90 15.23
C LYS A 260 -11.59 5.72 15.88
N GLU A 261 -12.08 4.77 15.08
CA GLU A 261 -12.75 3.55 15.53
C GLU A 261 -11.78 2.43 15.92
N ASN A 262 -10.48 2.69 15.97
CA ASN A 262 -9.46 1.69 16.24
C ASN A 262 -9.50 0.46 15.31
N LYS A 263 -9.88 0.65 14.06
CA LYS A 263 -9.85 -0.40 13.01
C LYS A 263 -8.56 -0.42 12.22
N MET A 264 -7.75 0.63 12.35
CA MET A 264 -6.43 0.79 11.74
C MET A 264 -5.58 1.76 12.57
N TRP A 265 -4.29 1.55 12.58
CA TRP A 265 -3.29 2.40 13.25
C TRP A 265 -1.97 2.45 12.48
N LEU A 266 -1.00 3.21 12.96
CA LEU A 266 0.33 3.24 12.37
C LEU A 266 1.14 2.02 12.79
N GLY A 267 2.07 1.59 11.93
CA GLY A 267 2.98 0.50 12.23
C GLY A 267 4.01 0.84 13.32
N PHE A 268 4.86 -0.11 13.63
CA PHE A 268 5.86 0.01 14.68
C PHE A 268 6.94 1.03 14.33
N SER A 269 7.49 0.94 13.13
CA SER A 269 8.56 1.80 12.62
C SER A 269 8.03 2.88 11.67
N LYS A 270 8.94 3.66 11.12
CA LYS A 270 8.64 4.63 10.05
C LYS A 270 9.61 4.40 8.91
N PRO A 271 9.13 4.04 7.71
CA PRO A 271 10.02 3.90 6.56
C PRO A 271 10.55 5.28 6.19
N SER A 272 11.81 5.34 5.85
CA SER A 272 12.47 6.63 5.64
C SER A 272 13.20 6.74 4.31
N THR A 273 13.58 5.63 3.73
CA THR A 273 14.43 5.57 2.53
C THR A 273 13.75 4.73 1.46
N PHE A 274 13.68 5.28 0.27
CA PHE A 274 13.05 4.63 -0.87
C PHE A 274 13.99 4.67 -2.07
N LYS A 275 14.06 3.57 -2.80
CA LYS A 275 14.69 3.53 -4.11
C LYS A 275 13.76 4.24 -5.10
N ILE A 276 14.31 5.07 -5.96
CA ILE A 276 13.58 5.78 -7.00
C ILE A 276 14.21 5.52 -8.37
N PRO A 277 13.42 5.62 -9.46
CA PRO A 277 13.96 5.54 -10.81
C PRO A 277 15.08 6.56 -11.05
N ILE A 278 16.11 6.15 -11.79
CA ILE A 278 17.29 6.99 -12.02
C ILE A 278 16.96 8.30 -12.76
N GLU A 279 15.93 8.32 -13.57
CA GLU A 279 15.42 9.49 -14.27
C GLU A 279 14.83 10.56 -13.34
N TYR A 280 14.61 10.24 -12.05
CA TYR A 280 14.08 11.17 -11.04
C TYR A 280 15.20 11.82 -10.20
N ILE A 281 16.46 11.59 -10.57
CA ILE A 281 17.59 12.24 -9.92
C ILE A 281 17.51 13.75 -10.10
N ASP A 282 17.70 14.47 -9.00
CA ASP A 282 17.78 15.93 -8.96
C ASP A 282 18.97 16.30 -8.07
N GLU A 283 20.04 16.77 -8.68
CA GLU A 283 21.29 17.15 -8.01
C GLU A 283 21.11 18.23 -6.94
N ASN A 284 20.03 19.01 -7.02
CA ASN A 284 19.68 20.01 -6.02
C ASN A 284 18.91 19.46 -4.83
N ASN A 285 18.43 18.21 -4.91
CA ASN A 285 17.66 17.58 -3.86
C ASN A 285 18.58 16.89 -2.83
N LYS A 286 18.88 17.58 -1.74
CA LYS A 286 19.72 17.06 -0.64
C LYS A 286 19.20 15.80 0.05
N SER A 287 17.94 15.42 -0.20
CA SER A 287 17.35 14.18 0.33
C SER A 287 17.65 12.97 -0.53
N GLN A 288 18.22 13.18 -1.73
CA GLN A 288 18.63 12.11 -2.64
C GLN A 288 20.11 11.76 -2.46
N PHE A 289 20.43 10.50 -2.70
CA PHE A 289 21.81 9.99 -2.69
C PHE A 289 21.91 8.73 -3.56
N ILE A 290 23.11 8.42 -4.02
CA ILE A 290 23.42 7.22 -4.79
C ILE A 290 24.14 6.24 -3.88
N LYS A 291 23.72 4.98 -3.91
CA LYS A 291 24.35 3.85 -3.23
C LYS A 291 24.29 2.62 -4.15
N ASP A 292 25.44 1.97 -4.36
CA ASP A 292 25.59 0.76 -5.18
C ASP A 292 25.00 0.87 -6.61
N GLY A 293 25.06 2.09 -7.20
CA GLY A 293 24.53 2.38 -8.53
C GLY A 293 23.04 2.74 -8.57
N ASP A 294 22.32 2.57 -7.49
CA ASP A 294 20.90 2.93 -7.37
C ASP A 294 20.70 4.31 -6.74
N VAL A 295 19.61 4.97 -7.12
CA VAL A 295 19.22 6.27 -6.55
C VAL A 295 18.21 6.08 -5.43
N TYR A 296 18.47 6.71 -4.31
CA TYR A 296 17.61 6.68 -3.12
C TYR A 296 17.16 8.08 -2.74
N GLN A 297 15.97 8.17 -2.15
CA GLN A 297 15.44 9.41 -1.59
C GLN A 297 14.91 9.18 -0.19
N LYS A 298 15.21 10.12 0.72
CA LYS A 298 14.66 10.15 2.07
C LYS A 298 13.33 10.91 2.10
N PHE A 299 12.32 10.29 2.73
CA PHE A 299 11.01 10.89 2.98
C PHE A 299 10.70 10.90 4.47
N GLY A 300 10.20 12.03 4.97
CA GLY A 300 9.80 12.17 6.37
C GLY A 300 8.30 12.00 6.63
N ASN A 301 7.50 11.87 5.59
CA ASN A 301 6.04 11.92 5.61
C ASN A 301 5.37 10.65 5.10
N ILE A 302 6.06 9.51 5.19
CA ILE A 302 5.55 8.19 4.86
C ILE A 302 5.50 7.35 6.13
N CYS A 303 4.47 6.51 6.29
CA CYS A 303 4.23 5.66 7.44
C CYS A 303 3.83 4.26 7.01
N TRP A 304 4.00 3.29 7.91
CA TRP A 304 3.28 2.03 7.84
C TRP A 304 1.88 2.20 8.42
N PHE A 305 0.89 1.56 7.80
CA PHE A 305 -0.49 1.48 8.26
C PHE A 305 -0.87 0.02 8.41
N THR A 306 -1.50 -0.34 9.52
CA THR A 306 -1.83 -1.74 9.80
C THR A 306 -3.07 -1.87 10.68
N ASN A 307 -3.68 -3.06 10.68
CA ASN A 307 -4.66 -3.50 11.67
C ASN A 307 -4.19 -4.76 12.41
N LEU A 308 -2.88 -5.05 12.37
CA LEU A 308 -2.24 -6.08 13.17
C LEU A 308 -1.60 -5.45 14.42
N GLU A 309 -1.83 -6.06 15.57
CA GLU A 309 -1.31 -5.54 16.84
C GLU A 309 0.22 -5.67 16.93
N HIS A 310 0.84 -4.64 17.49
CA HIS A 310 2.25 -4.62 17.85
C HIS A 310 2.44 -3.94 19.21
N GLU A 311 3.59 -4.17 19.85
CA GLU A 311 3.85 -3.78 21.23
C GLU A 311 3.81 -2.27 21.46
N LYS A 312 4.26 -1.48 20.51
CA LYS A 312 4.28 -0.01 20.60
C LYS A 312 2.89 0.61 20.75
N ARG A 313 1.84 -0.06 20.25
CA ARG A 313 0.46 0.42 20.34
C ARG A 313 -0.06 0.49 21.78
N VAL A 314 0.47 -0.35 22.66
CA VAL A 314 0.06 -0.39 24.08
C VAL A 314 1.09 0.26 25.00
N GLU A 315 2.18 0.79 24.45
CA GLU A 315 3.20 1.51 25.20
C GLU A 315 2.61 2.81 25.76
N LYS A 316 2.74 3.02 27.07
CA LYS A 316 2.24 4.23 27.71
C LYS A 316 3.15 5.41 27.42
N ILE A 317 2.56 6.52 26.99
CA ILE A 317 3.25 7.80 26.89
C ILE A 317 3.49 8.29 28.31
N PRO A 318 4.76 8.50 28.74
CA PRO A 318 5.05 9.08 30.04
C PRO A 318 4.69 10.57 30.04
N LEU A 319 3.88 11.00 31.02
CA LEU A 319 3.39 12.38 31.14
C LEU A 319 4.10 13.04 32.34
N TYR A 320 4.83 14.11 32.06
CA TYR A 320 5.61 14.82 33.09
C TYR A 320 5.17 16.26 33.29
N LYS A 321 4.56 16.87 32.27
CA LYS A 321 4.14 18.28 32.32
C LYS A 321 2.81 18.43 33.04
N LYS A 322 2.63 19.57 33.67
CA LYS A 322 1.36 20.01 34.25
C LYS A 322 0.72 21.06 33.36
N TYR A 323 -0.59 21.15 33.41
CA TYR A 323 -1.33 22.15 32.67
C TYR A 323 -1.06 23.54 33.25
N ASN A 324 -0.75 24.49 32.36
CA ASN A 324 -0.64 25.91 32.66
C ASN A 324 -1.29 26.68 31.50
N PRO A 325 -2.34 27.50 31.74
CA PRO A 325 -3.02 28.26 30.69
C PRO A 325 -2.10 29.13 29.82
N ASP A 326 -1.00 29.63 30.39
CA ASP A 326 -0.05 30.48 29.67
C ASP A 326 0.80 29.68 28.65
N GLU A 327 1.01 28.38 28.92
CA GLU A 327 1.80 27.47 28.04
C GLU A 327 0.93 26.69 27.05
N TYR A 328 -0.35 26.47 27.37
CA TYR A 328 -1.30 25.70 26.59
C TYR A 328 -2.48 26.54 26.12
N PRO A 329 -2.30 27.38 25.11
CA PRO A 329 -3.36 28.28 24.66
C PRO A 329 -4.51 27.51 24.02
N HIS A 330 -5.74 28.03 24.16
CA HIS A 330 -6.92 27.51 23.49
C HIS A 330 -6.96 27.90 22.01
N TYR A 331 -7.53 27.04 21.19
CA TYR A 331 -7.81 27.40 19.79
C TYR A 331 -8.88 28.49 19.70
N ASP A 332 -8.73 29.38 18.72
CA ASP A 332 -9.68 30.47 18.47
C ASP A 332 -11.07 29.95 18.06
N ASN A 333 -11.16 28.76 17.53
CA ASN A 333 -12.33 28.22 16.83
C ASN A 333 -12.75 26.80 17.26
N TYR A 334 -12.22 26.30 18.38
CA TYR A 334 -12.59 25.00 18.92
C TYR A 334 -12.26 24.93 20.42
N ASP A 335 -13.11 24.23 21.19
CA ASP A 335 -12.86 24.04 22.64
C ASP A 335 -11.81 22.94 22.87
N ALA A 336 -10.56 23.31 22.66
CA ALA A 336 -9.39 22.46 22.90
C ALA A 336 -8.14 23.33 23.09
N ILE A 337 -7.17 22.79 23.81
CA ILE A 337 -5.85 23.40 23.96
C ILE A 337 -4.88 22.93 22.87
N GLU A 338 -3.93 23.77 22.49
CA GLU A 338 -2.81 23.38 21.62
C GLU A 338 -1.73 22.68 22.43
N VAL A 339 -1.32 21.48 21.98
CA VAL A 339 -0.19 20.73 22.51
C VAL A 339 0.81 20.48 21.37
N GLY A 340 1.96 21.14 21.44
CA GLY A 340 2.93 21.17 20.35
C GLY A 340 3.61 19.84 20.04
N SER A 341 3.71 18.95 21.04
CA SER A 341 4.34 17.63 20.94
C SER A 341 3.65 16.63 21.85
N TYR A 342 3.66 15.35 21.48
CA TYR A 342 3.14 14.29 22.37
C TYR A 342 3.86 14.24 23.74
N LYS A 343 5.11 14.68 23.80
CA LYS A 343 5.91 14.79 25.05
C LYS A 343 5.41 15.90 25.99
N ASP A 344 4.65 16.83 25.44
CA ASP A 344 4.15 17.99 26.17
C ASP A 344 2.70 17.80 26.64
N ILE A 345 2.12 16.62 26.49
CA ILE A 345 0.76 16.33 26.95
C ILE A 345 0.70 16.46 28.49
N PRO A 346 -0.15 17.36 29.04
CA PRO A 346 -0.22 17.59 30.49
C PRO A 346 -0.87 16.42 31.23
N VAL A 347 -0.35 16.10 32.43
CA VAL A 347 -0.81 14.97 33.24
C VAL A 347 -2.15 15.24 33.92
N ASP A 348 -2.50 16.47 34.14
CA ASP A 348 -3.63 16.95 34.95
C ASP A 348 -4.70 17.73 34.15
N TYR A 349 -4.72 17.58 32.82
CA TYR A 349 -5.73 18.21 31.97
C TYR A 349 -6.67 17.16 31.38
N ASP A 350 -7.97 17.27 31.63
CA ASP A 350 -9.00 16.32 31.21
C ASP A 350 -9.83 16.77 29.99
N GLY A 351 -9.59 18.00 29.51
CA GLY A 351 -10.24 18.54 28.32
C GLY A 351 -9.71 17.97 27.01
N VAL A 352 -10.22 18.47 25.89
CA VAL A 352 -9.75 18.09 24.55
C VAL A 352 -8.44 18.81 24.25
N MET A 353 -7.50 18.07 23.66
CA MET A 353 -6.17 18.55 23.29
C MET A 353 -5.92 18.35 21.81
N GLY A 354 -5.42 19.38 21.14
CA GLY A 354 -5.00 19.30 19.74
C GLY A 354 -3.52 18.98 19.64
N VAL A 355 -3.18 17.82 19.09
CA VAL A 355 -1.82 17.33 18.92
C VAL A 355 -1.44 17.23 17.43
N PRO A 356 -0.15 17.33 17.05
CA PRO A 356 0.28 17.06 15.67
C PRO A 356 -0.14 15.65 15.21
N ILE A 357 -0.38 15.47 13.91
CA ILE A 357 -0.74 14.15 13.35
C ILE A 357 0.33 13.07 13.64
N SER A 358 1.59 13.46 13.77
CA SER A 358 2.69 12.57 14.18
C SER A 358 2.53 11.95 15.57
N TYR A 359 1.64 12.49 16.41
CA TYR A 359 1.24 11.87 17.68
C TYR A 359 0.75 10.43 17.49
N LEU A 360 0.10 10.13 16.35
CA LEU A 360 -0.48 8.81 16.09
C LEU A 360 0.56 7.68 16.16
N GLN A 361 1.85 7.98 15.90
CA GLN A 361 2.94 7.02 16.05
C GLN A 361 3.17 6.55 17.50
N HIS A 362 2.65 7.29 18.47
CA HIS A 362 2.75 7.02 19.91
C HIS A 362 1.39 6.78 20.56
N HIS A 363 0.31 6.74 19.75
CA HIS A 363 -1.04 6.63 20.26
C HIS A 363 -1.27 5.30 20.97
N ASN A 364 -1.66 5.38 22.24
CA ASN A 364 -2.14 4.26 23.02
C ASN A 364 -3.65 4.44 23.26
N PRO A 365 -4.52 3.59 22.70
CA PRO A 365 -5.97 3.72 22.85
C PRO A 365 -6.48 3.47 24.28
N ASN A 366 -5.67 2.84 25.14
CA ASN A 366 -5.98 2.68 26.55
C ASN A 366 -5.66 3.93 27.39
N GLN A 367 -4.90 4.88 26.82
CA GLN A 367 -4.52 6.11 27.50
C GLN A 367 -5.25 7.32 26.94
N PHE A 368 -5.48 7.37 25.64
CA PHE A 368 -6.14 8.48 24.97
C PHE A 368 -7.15 8.01 23.93
N GLN A 369 -8.28 8.69 23.87
CA GLN A 369 -9.26 8.56 22.81
C GLN A 369 -9.03 9.63 21.74
N ILE A 370 -9.07 9.26 20.46
CA ILE A 370 -9.12 10.20 19.34
C ILE A 370 -10.56 10.66 19.17
N VAL A 371 -10.84 11.95 19.42
CA VAL A 371 -12.20 12.49 19.36
C VAL A 371 -12.47 13.26 18.07
N GLY A 372 -11.42 13.74 17.38
CA GLY A 372 -11.56 14.49 16.14
C GLY A 372 -10.25 14.72 15.41
N ALA A 373 -10.34 15.40 14.27
CA ALA A 373 -9.17 15.75 13.44
C ALA A 373 -9.44 16.97 12.55
N TYR A 374 -8.35 17.54 12.04
CA TYR A 374 -8.35 18.47 10.92
C TYR A 374 -9.21 17.95 9.76
N ASN A 375 -10.00 18.81 9.13
CA ASN A 375 -10.94 18.52 8.05
C ASN A 375 -12.09 17.54 8.38
N TYR A 376 -12.14 16.99 9.59
CA TYR A 376 -13.19 16.06 10.02
C TYR A 376 -14.13 16.71 11.05
N SER A 377 -13.58 17.30 12.08
CA SER A 377 -14.35 17.97 13.15
C SER A 377 -15.02 19.26 12.66
N LYS A 378 -15.99 19.75 13.42
CA LYS A 378 -16.66 21.03 13.16
C LYS A 378 -16.18 22.09 14.15
N ASP A 379 -16.01 23.31 13.66
CA ASP A 379 -15.70 24.49 14.50
C ASP A 379 -16.97 25.04 15.16
N TYR A 380 -16.83 26.09 15.97
CA TYR A 380 -17.95 26.78 16.65
C TYR A 380 -19.05 27.26 15.69
N ASN A 381 -18.75 27.47 14.41
CA ASN A 381 -19.69 27.93 13.40
C ASN A 381 -20.24 26.76 12.53
N GLY A 382 -19.98 25.50 12.93
CA GLY A 382 -20.39 24.31 12.17
C GLY A 382 -19.62 24.07 10.88
N LYS A 383 -18.58 24.87 10.58
CA LYS A 383 -17.69 24.68 9.44
C LYS A 383 -16.67 23.59 9.75
N THR A 384 -16.08 23.02 8.71
CA THR A 384 -14.99 22.06 8.86
C THR A 384 -13.84 22.69 9.63
N TRP A 385 -13.45 22.05 10.74
CA TRP A 385 -12.41 22.57 11.63
C TRP A 385 -11.05 22.56 10.96
N ASN A 386 -10.40 23.70 11.06
CA ASN A 386 -9.00 23.89 10.73
C ASN A 386 -8.38 24.66 11.91
N ALA A 387 -7.46 24.03 12.60
CA ALA A 387 -6.90 24.54 13.85
C ALA A 387 -6.39 25.99 13.68
N LYS A 388 -6.98 26.94 14.41
CA LYS A 388 -6.62 28.36 14.38
C LYS A 388 -6.18 28.81 15.77
N LEU A 389 -5.01 29.44 15.85
CA LEU A 389 -4.42 29.90 17.09
C LEU A 389 -3.83 31.29 16.88
N PHE A 390 -4.25 32.25 17.69
CA PHE A 390 -3.86 33.66 17.59
C PHE A 390 -4.02 34.22 16.16
N GLY A 391 -5.15 33.91 15.52
CA GLY A 391 -5.46 34.36 14.17
C GLY A 391 -4.75 33.56 13.04
N LYS A 392 -3.81 32.66 13.36
CA LYS A 392 -3.03 31.89 12.38
C LYS A 392 -3.44 30.43 12.34
N TYR A 393 -3.52 29.85 11.15
CA TYR A 393 -3.78 28.41 10.98
C TYR A 393 -2.55 27.58 11.33
N LYS A 394 -2.78 26.50 12.07
CA LYS A 394 -1.78 25.47 12.37
C LYS A 394 -1.84 24.36 11.34
N TYR A 395 -0.72 23.67 11.12
CA TYR A 395 -0.71 22.46 10.33
C TYR A 395 -1.59 21.39 11.01
N LYS A 396 -2.08 20.44 10.25
CA LYS A 396 -3.00 19.37 10.62
C LYS A 396 -2.85 18.88 12.06
N ARG A 397 -3.98 18.78 12.78
CA ARG A 397 -4.07 18.33 14.18
C ARG A 397 -5.04 17.18 14.32
N LEU A 398 -4.74 16.28 15.26
CA LEU A 398 -5.68 15.36 15.86
C LEU A 398 -6.22 15.97 17.16
N LEU A 399 -7.46 15.69 17.47
CA LEU A 399 -8.07 16.03 18.75
C LEU A 399 -8.12 14.75 19.60
N ILE A 400 -7.49 14.80 20.76
CA ILE A 400 -7.44 13.68 21.70
C ILE A 400 -8.02 14.09 23.06
N LYS A 401 -8.45 13.10 23.83
CA LYS A 401 -8.88 13.24 25.21
C LYS A 401 -8.36 12.04 26.01
N LYS A 402 -8.03 12.23 27.26
CA LYS A 402 -7.69 11.10 28.16
C LYS A 402 -8.87 10.14 28.26
N VAL A 403 -8.56 8.86 28.33
CA VAL A 403 -9.55 7.84 28.70
C VAL A 403 -9.83 7.99 30.19
N SER A 404 -11.10 8.23 30.54
CA SER A 404 -11.53 8.24 31.93
C SER A 404 -11.44 6.82 32.49
N ASN A 405 -10.75 6.65 33.60
CA ASN A 405 -10.72 5.38 34.34
C ASN A 405 -12.09 5.09 34.94
#